data_e86128fbbd0bde02c8fdb2568590129e
#
_entry.id   e86128fbbd0bde02c8fdb2568590129e
#
_cell.length_a   1.000
_cell.length_b   1.000
_cell.length_c   1.000
_cell.angle_alpha   90.00
_cell.angle_beta   90.00
_cell.angle_gamma   90.00
#
_symmetry.space_group_name_H-M   'P 1'
#
loop_
_entity.id
_entity.type
_entity.pdbx_description
1 polymer ?
#
loop_
_entity_poly.entity_id
_entity_poly.type
_entity_poly.pdbx_seq_one_letter_code
_entity_poly.pdbx_strand_id
1 'polypeptide(L)'
;MALSLLGILGCMSAEGPDVSPEGRGAVLPALPPGPKALVLGAPPMVQRAPGLVINEVISANESQWQDPTNLDTPDWLELFNNSDTSIALKDVEVKFGGNKWKGDDGEIAAGGYFFLIADGLTDDSSHAPFGISSLGEEIELQVNNETVDRISTGPMYDDVVWARFPDGGAWLPSIRSTPGWTNGSSPPESLDPRDTVFQLERVLRVDLGLTAGAISGLNSGGLFSETWVTGDIVIDGLQYPGSGVRLKGSGSYEDMNGKPNFKLDVNTADTGLRFRGLRAITLNSGNIYDPSRTHEYLAYALAREVGLAAPRVGWAHVYVNGEDYGIYQNVETWDEEFYSYWWPTQDTGQLFEGSGCDFGDSYDPTACKYDEGPEVPDLSGVIALDEMVEAGANGPAKSDLWTMLNHDKFLTYLAWEAVTDHWDGYRSPNNWRFFEDGQTGLFEWLPSGTDWTWDGSPDVFGGNGAVSNLCLDIPDCKREFEDYVVVVADATDALQLDDTLYDLRGWLHDEIVADPRSDHSESDVNSTFDSTMQYIQNNPDDARAAVN
;
A
#
# COMPACT_ATOMS: atom_id res chain seq x y z
N MET A 1 9.18 -0.63 -27.72
CA MET A 1 8.30 -1.80 -27.81
C MET A 1 7.54 -1.80 -26.50
N ALA A 2 6.29 -1.42 -26.53
CA ALA A 2 5.48 -1.35 -25.32
C ALA A 2 5.07 -2.78 -24.94
N LEU A 3 5.55 -3.30 -23.83
CA LEU A 3 4.95 -4.44 -23.17
C LEU A 3 3.87 -3.89 -22.23
N SER A 4 2.63 -4.19 -22.58
CA SER A 4 1.50 -4.05 -21.70
C SER A 4 1.61 -5.12 -20.61
N LEU A 5 1.88 -4.71 -19.37
CA LEU A 5 1.50 -5.53 -18.21
C LEU A 5 -0.02 -5.55 -18.14
N LEU A 6 -0.62 -6.64 -18.63
CA LEU A 6 -2.00 -6.96 -18.34
C LEU A 6 -2.06 -7.39 -16.87
N GLY A 7 -2.65 -6.58 -16.04
CA GLY A 7 -3.17 -7.03 -14.76
C GLY A 7 -4.24 -8.10 -15.01
N ILE A 8 -3.94 -9.33 -14.66
CA ILE A 8 -4.87 -10.45 -14.77
C ILE A 8 -5.73 -10.46 -13.50
N LEU A 9 -6.80 -9.66 -13.49
CA LEU A 9 -8.01 -10.00 -12.76
C LEU A 9 -8.81 -10.97 -13.63
N GLY A 10 -8.28 -12.18 -13.79
CA GLY A 10 -8.98 -13.28 -14.40
C GLY A 10 -9.32 -14.30 -13.32
N CYS A 11 -10.60 -14.48 -13.03
CA CYS A 11 -11.07 -15.75 -12.53
C CYS A 11 -10.59 -16.85 -13.49
N MET A 12 -9.43 -17.41 -13.26
CA MET A 12 -9.04 -18.69 -13.85
C MET A 12 -9.56 -19.77 -12.91
N SER A 13 -10.70 -20.37 -13.27
CA SER A 13 -10.93 -21.76 -12.93
C SER A 13 -9.83 -22.57 -13.64
N ALA A 14 -8.70 -22.77 -13.00
CA ALA A 14 -7.70 -23.72 -13.44
C ALA A 14 -8.24 -25.10 -13.08
N GLU A 15 -8.81 -25.80 -14.05
CA GLU A 15 -8.80 -27.26 -14.04
C GLU A 15 -7.34 -27.67 -14.26
N GLY A 16 -6.55 -27.73 -13.19
CA GLY A 16 -5.26 -28.38 -13.16
C GLY A 16 -5.42 -29.90 -13.32
N PRO A 17 -4.37 -30.63 -13.76
CA PRO A 17 -4.45 -32.07 -13.93
C PRO A 17 -4.75 -32.76 -12.60
N ASP A 18 -5.74 -33.62 -12.66
CA ASP A 18 -6.19 -34.55 -11.62
C ASP A 18 -5.00 -35.42 -11.15
N VAL A 19 -4.39 -35.08 -10.01
CA VAL A 19 -3.29 -35.83 -9.42
C VAL A 19 -3.66 -36.24 -8.01
N SER A 20 -4.15 -37.45 -7.96
CA SER A 20 -4.28 -38.39 -6.85
C SER A 20 -5.66 -38.57 -6.21
N PRO A 21 -6.02 -39.81 -5.90
CA PRO A 21 -7.39 -40.18 -5.55
C PRO A 21 -7.68 -40.23 -4.05
N GLU A 22 -7.01 -39.53 -3.15
CA GLU A 22 -7.37 -39.55 -1.72
C GLU A 22 -6.88 -38.34 -0.88
N GLY A 23 -6.49 -37.21 -1.48
CA GLY A 23 -6.18 -35.97 -0.75
C GLY A 23 -7.16 -34.85 -1.14
N ARG A 24 -7.63 -34.08 -0.18
CA ARG A 24 -8.14 -32.75 -0.51
C ARG A 24 -6.93 -31.97 -0.97
N GLY A 25 -6.80 -31.66 -2.25
CA GLY A 25 -5.72 -30.80 -2.75
C GLY A 25 -5.71 -29.48 -1.98
N ALA A 26 -4.53 -29.00 -1.63
CA ALA A 26 -4.36 -27.69 -1.02
C ALA A 26 -5.02 -26.63 -1.93
N VAL A 27 -5.80 -25.74 -1.32
CA VAL A 27 -6.49 -24.65 -2.01
C VAL A 27 -5.96 -23.35 -1.41
N LEU A 28 -5.39 -22.49 -2.27
CA LEU A 28 -4.96 -21.18 -1.81
C LEU A 28 -6.15 -20.43 -1.19
N PRO A 29 -5.94 -19.77 -0.05
CA PRO A 29 -6.99 -18.99 0.57
C PRO A 29 -7.45 -17.90 -0.39
N ALA A 30 -8.75 -17.63 -0.45
CA ALA A 30 -9.25 -16.47 -1.16
C ALA A 30 -8.61 -15.21 -0.57
N LEU A 31 -8.19 -14.29 -1.43
CA LEU A 31 -7.83 -12.95 -0.98
C LEU A 31 -8.97 -12.42 -0.11
N PRO A 32 -8.69 -11.77 1.03
CA PRO A 32 -9.71 -11.03 1.74
C PRO A 32 -10.40 -10.10 0.73
N PRO A 33 -11.72 -9.85 0.86
CA PRO A 33 -12.37 -8.91 -0.02
C PRO A 33 -11.63 -7.60 0.12
N GLY A 34 -10.91 -7.20 -0.92
CA GLY A 34 -10.32 -5.88 -1.03
C GLY A 34 -11.36 -4.77 -0.76
N PRO A 35 -10.97 -3.50 -0.74
CA PRO A 35 -11.89 -2.40 -0.52
C PRO A 35 -13.14 -2.63 -1.37
N LYS A 36 -14.31 -2.46 -0.77
CA LYS A 36 -15.59 -2.65 -1.48
C LYS A 36 -15.47 -1.99 -2.84
N ALA A 37 -15.63 -2.76 -3.91
CA ALA A 37 -15.60 -2.23 -5.25
C ALA A 37 -16.45 -0.95 -5.26
N LEU A 38 -15.82 0.18 -5.56
CA LEU A 38 -16.49 1.47 -5.65
C LEU A 38 -17.71 1.28 -6.52
N VAL A 39 -18.90 1.36 -5.93
CA VAL A 39 -20.15 1.38 -6.69
C VAL A 39 -20.23 2.76 -7.32
N LEU A 40 -19.45 2.93 -8.37
CA LEU A 40 -19.51 4.15 -9.16
C LEU A 40 -20.93 4.28 -9.67
N GLY A 41 -21.54 5.44 -9.46
CA GLY A 41 -22.82 5.80 -10.09
C GLY A 41 -22.75 5.61 -11.61
N ALA A 42 -23.88 5.60 -12.27
CA ALA A 42 -23.92 5.54 -13.73
C ALA A 42 -23.00 6.65 -14.30
N PRO A 43 -22.22 6.36 -15.37
CA PRO A 43 -21.35 7.36 -15.97
C PRO A 43 -22.16 8.62 -16.30
N PRO A 44 -21.57 9.81 -16.08
CA PRO A 44 -22.26 11.08 -16.31
C PRO A 44 -22.83 11.16 -17.73
N MET A 45 -24.02 11.69 -17.87
CA MET A 45 -24.62 11.91 -19.18
C MET A 45 -23.91 13.06 -19.90
N VAL A 46 -23.43 12.83 -21.10
CA VAL A 46 -22.63 13.78 -21.88
C VAL A 46 -23.49 14.45 -22.94
N GLN A 47 -23.54 15.78 -22.93
CA GLN A 47 -23.99 16.57 -24.09
C GLN A 47 -22.76 17.27 -24.69
N ARG A 48 -22.32 16.85 -25.87
CA ARG A 48 -21.14 17.40 -26.56
C ARG A 48 -21.48 18.56 -27.48
N ALA A 49 -20.72 19.67 -27.34
CA ALA A 49 -20.49 20.63 -28.43
C ALA A 49 -18.97 20.81 -28.61
N PRO A 50 -18.44 21.06 -29.82
CA PRO A 50 -17.04 21.42 -30.00
C PRO A 50 -16.78 22.77 -29.31
N GLY A 51 -15.73 22.85 -28.49
CA GLY A 51 -15.38 24.07 -27.79
C GLY A 51 -14.86 23.82 -26.37
N LEU A 52 -15.38 24.56 -25.42
CA LEU A 52 -15.02 24.41 -24.02
C LEU A 52 -15.77 23.23 -23.37
N VAL A 53 -15.07 22.41 -22.62
CA VAL A 53 -15.63 21.27 -21.90
C VAL A 53 -15.16 21.24 -20.45
N ILE A 54 -15.93 20.67 -19.54
CA ILE A 54 -15.46 20.27 -18.21
C ILE A 54 -14.59 19.03 -18.41
N ASN A 55 -13.33 19.06 -17.96
CA ASN A 55 -12.34 18.00 -18.23
C ASN A 55 -12.05 17.12 -17.03
N GLU A 56 -11.95 17.73 -15.83
CA GLU A 56 -11.80 17.04 -14.55
C GLU A 56 -12.69 17.66 -13.49
N VAL A 57 -13.13 16.84 -12.52
CA VAL A 57 -13.90 17.28 -11.33
C VAL A 57 -13.54 16.42 -10.14
N ILE A 58 -13.27 17.04 -9.01
CA ILE A 58 -13.12 16.38 -7.71
C ILE A 58 -13.86 17.16 -6.63
N SER A 59 -14.57 16.47 -5.74
CA SER A 59 -15.32 17.06 -4.63
C SER A 59 -15.03 16.41 -3.28
N ALA A 60 -13.96 15.68 -3.18
CA ALA A 60 -13.46 15.09 -1.95
C ALA A 60 -11.94 14.98 -2.11
N ASN A 61 -11.32 16.16 -2.29
CA ASN A 61 -9.89 16.28 -2.50
C ASN A 61 -9.17 16.30 -1.16
N GLU A 62 -8.54 15.19 -0.80
CA GLU A 62 -7.70 15.11 0.41
C GLU A 62 -6.22 15.28 0.08
N SER A 63 -5.76 14.81 -1.11
CA SER A 63 -4.33 14.81 -1.45
C SER A 63 -4.02 14.84 -2.97
N GLN A 64 -5.02 15.01 -3.84
CA GLN A 64 -4.77 15.09 -5.28
C GLN A 64 -4.17 16.44 -5.71
N TRP A 65 -4.56 17.51 -5.04
CA TRP A 65 -4.01 18.85 -5.24
C TRP A 65 -4.14 19.67 -3.94
N GLN A 66 -3.11 20.43 -3.62
CA GLN A 66 -3.04 21.30 -2.45
C GLN A 66 -2.81 22.74 -2.91
N ASP A 67 -3.60 23.69 -2.38
CA ASP A 67 -3.39 25.11 -2.63
C ASP A 67 -2.05 25.56 -2.01
N PRO A 68 -1.08 26.02 -2.82
CA PRO A 68 0.22 26.41 -2.29
C PRO A 68 0.21 27.67 -1.43
N THR A 69 -0.92 28.39 -1.36
CA THR A 69 -1.03 29.66 -0.60
C THR A 69 -1.44 29.43 0.85
N ASN A 70 -2.30 28.45 1.11
CA ASN A 70 -2.85 28.16 2.44
C ASN A 70 -2.71 26.71 2.89
N LEU A 71 -2.23 25.83 2.00
CA LEU A 71 -2.05 24.39 2.21
C LEU A 71 -3.37 23.60 2.39
N ASP A 72 -4.50 24.20 2.04
CA ASP A 72 -5.78 23.51 2.02
C ASP A 72 -5.87 22.57 0.79
N THR A 73 -6.77 21.59 0.86
CA THR A 73 -7.07 20.66 -0.24
C THR A 73 -8.50 20.86 -0.72
N PRO A 74 -8.79 22.01 -1.37
CA PRO A 74 -10.15 22.34 -1.78
C PRO A 74 -10.65 21.45 -2.91
N ASP A 75 -11.98 21.42 -3.08
CA ASP A 75 -12.60 20.91 -4.29
C ASP A 75 -12.20 21.75 -5.51
N TRP A 76 -12.20 21.16 -6.69
CA TRP A 76 -11.90 21.90 -7.89
C TRP A 76 -12.48 21.23 -9.14
N LEU A 77 -12.52 22.00 -10.22
CA LEU A 77 -12.77 21.49 -11.55
C LEU A 77 -11.83 22.11 -12.57
N GLU A 78 -11.60 21.40 -13.66
CA GLU A 78 -10.80 21.87 -14.79
C GLU A 78 -11.68 21.98 -16.04
N LEU A 79 -11.48 23.09 -16.78
CA LEU A 79 -12.04 23.30 -18.10
C LEU A 79 -10.96 23.11 -19.15
N PHE A 80 -11.27 22.43 -20.24
CA PHE A 80 -10.39 22.25 -21.39
C PHE A 80 -10.99 22.88 -22.65
N ASN A 81 -10.23 23.73 -23.32
CA ASN A 81 -10.63 24.33 -24.59
C ASN A 81 -10.24 23.42 -25.76
N ASN A 82 -11.17 22.57 -26.18
CA ASN A 82 -11.01 21.65 -27.30
C ASN A 82 -11.32 22.31 -28.67
N SER A 83 -11.08 23.62 -28.81
CA SER A 83 -11.28 24.36 -30.06
C SER A 83 -9.98 24.95 -30.57
N ASP A 84 -10.02 25.45 -31.83
CA ASP A 84 -8.86 26.05 -32.50
C ASP A 84 -8.65 27.53 -32.14
N THR A 85 -9.49 28.09 -31.27
CA THR A 85 -9.49 29.50 -30.91
C THR A 85 -9.54 29.71 -29.42
N SER A 86 -8.97 30.81 -28.92
CA SER A 86 -9.11 31.16 -27.50
C SER A 86 -10.55 31.56 -27.16
N ILE A 87 -10.95 31.28 -25.92
CA ILE A 87 -12.26 31.59 -25.36
C ILE A 87 -12.09 32.58 -24.22
N ALA A 88 -12.75 33.74 -24.28
CA ALA A 88 -12.66 34.76 -23.25
C ALA A 88 -13.38 34.29 -21.97
N LEU A 89 -12.69 34.36 -20.81
CA LEU A 89 -13.24 33.90 -19.53
C LEU A 89 -14.52 34.65 -19.12
N LYS A 90 -14.64 35.91 -19.43
CA LYS A 90 -15.85 36.72 -19.16
C LYS A 90 -17.13 36.16 -19.82
N ASP A 91 -16.98 35.33 -20.83
CA ASP A 91 -18.07 34.70 -21.57
C ASP A 91 -18.43 33.32 -20.99
N VAL A 92 -17.62 32.82 -20.01
CA VAL A 92 -17.77 31.51 -19.36
C VAL A 92 -18.51 31.65 -18.03
N GLU A 93 -19.51 30.78 -17.84
CA GLU A 93 -20.22 30.62 -16.55
C GLU A 93 -20.29 29.11 -16.22
N VAL A 94 -19.98 28.75 -14.96
CA VAL A 94 -20.16 27.39 -14.43
C VAL A 94 -21.23 27.43 -13.35
N LYS A 95 -22.21 26.55 -13.43
CA LYS A 95 -23.29 26.40 -12.47
C LYS A 95 -23.18 25.09 -11.72
N PHE A 96 -23.38 25.15 -10.41
CA PHE A 96 -23.30 24.03 -9.49
C PHE A 96 -24.59 24.02 -8.68
N GLY A 97 -25.52 23.16 -9.00
CA GLY A 97 -26.82 23.18 -8.34
C GLY A 97 -27.50 24.55 -8.40
N GLY A 98 -27.60 25.21 -7.25
CA GLY A 98 -28.20 26.57 -7.14
C GLY A 98 -27.20 27.73 -7.19
N ASN A 99 -25.90 27.45 -7.26
CA ASN A 99 -24.80 28.41 -7.25
C ASN A 99 -24.22 28.61 -8.64
N LYS A 100 -23.44 29.66 -8.82
CA LYS A 100 -22.72 29.90 -10.08
C LYS A 100 -21.42 30.66 -9.86
N TRP A 101 -20.44 30.31 -10.68
CA TRP A 101 -19.24 31.08 -10.91
C TRP A 101 -19.30 31.71 -12.31
N LYS A 102 -18.73 32.90 -12.46
CA LYS A 102 -18.57 33.56 -13.75
C LYS A 102 -17.16 34.07 -13.89
N GLY A 103 -16.53 33.74 -15.02
CA GLY A 103 -15.21 34.23 -15.35
C GLY A 103 -15.14 35.73 -15.53
N ASP A 104 -13.96 36.29 -15.36
CA ASP A 104 -13.62 37.71 -15.46
C ASP A 104 -12.67 37.94 -16.65
N ASP A 105 -11.72 38.85 -16.53
CA ASP A 105 -10.72 39.14 -17.55
C ASP A 105 -9.77 37.95 -17.76
N GLY A 106 -9.42 37.69 -19.00
CA GLY A 106 -8.53 36.61 -19.40
C GLY A 106 -9.12 35.74 -20.49
N GLU A 107 -8.39 34.72 -20.91
CA GLU A 107 -8.82 33.78 -21.93
C GLU A 107 -8.24 32.38 -21.69
N ILE A 108 -8.95 31.35 -22.16
CA ILE A 108 -8.45 29.97 -22.24
C ILE A 108 -7.95 29.78 -23.67
N ALA A 109 -6.65 29.62 -23.84
CA ALA A 109 -6.03 29.43 -25.16
C ALA A 109 -6.59 28.17 -25.87
N ALA A 110 -6.48 28.11 -27.19
CA ALA A 110 -6.78 26.90 -27.94
C ALA A 110 -5.92 25.72 -27.43
N GLY A 111 -6.55 24.59 -27.08
CA GLY A 111 -5.88 23.45 -26.46
C GLY A 111 -5.39 23.69 -25.02
N GLY A 112 -5.78 24.79 -24.38
CA GLY A 112 -5.39 25.15 -23.02
C GLY A 112 -6.42 24.75 -21.98
N TYR A 113 -5.99 24.82 -20.71
CA TYR A 113 -6.78 24.45 -19.54
C TYR A 113 -7.06 25.68 -18.68
N PHE A 114 -8.15 25.64 -17.92
CA PHE A 114 -8.45 26.59 -16.86
C PHE A 114 -8.87 25.83 -15.61
N PHE A 115 -8.14 26.10 -14.52
CA PHE A 115 -8.32 25.47 -13.22
C PHE A 115 -9.19 26.35 -12.33
N LEU A 116 -10.33 25.83 -11.87
CA LEU A 116 -11.29 26.53 -11.01
C LEU A 116 -11.33 25.86 -9.66
N ILE A 117 -10.93 26.57 -8.62
CA ILE A 117 -10.92 26.14 -7.23
C ILE A 117 -12.29 26.42 -6.62
N ALA A 118 -12.91 25.43 -6.00
CA ALA A 118 -14.23 25.55 -5.38
C ALA A 118 -14.11 25.48 -3.84
N ASP A 119 -13.61 26.55 -3.26
CA ASP A 119 -13.25 26.67 -1.83
C ASP A 119 -14.11 27.64 -1.02
N GLY A 120 -15.11 28.25 -1.65
CA GLY A 120 -15.95 29.24 -1.01
C GLY A 120 -15.34 30.65 -0.93
N LEU A 121 -14.16 30.86 -1.50
CA LEU A 121 -13.48 32.16 -1.53
C LEU A 121 -13.83 32.96 -2.79
N THR A 122 -13.46 34.22 -2.81
CA THR A 122 -13.66 35.14 -3.96
C THR A 122 -12.44 36.03 -4.20
N ASP A 123 -11.26 35.48 -3.88
CA ASP A 123 -10.03 36.27 -3.85
C ASP A 123 -9.54 36.65 -5.23
N ASP A 124 -9.82 35.79 -6.22
CA ASP A 124 -9.60 36.09 -7.63
C ASP A 124 -10.57 35.30 -8.54
N SER A 125 -10.43 35.43 -9.85
CA SER A 125 -11.32 34.79 -10.82
C SER A 125 -11.14 33.28 -10.97
N SER A 126 -10.14 32.69 -10.34
CA SER A 126 -9.93 31.22 -10.31
C SER A 126 -10.60 30.55 -9.10
N HIS A 127 -11.22 31.30 -8.21
CA HIS A 127 -11.94 30.78 -7.04
C HIS A 127 -13.45 30.90 -7.20
N ALA A 128 -14.16 29.83 -6.86
CA ALA A 128 -15.62 29.82 -6.81
C ALA A 128 -16.11 29.97 -5.36
N PRO A 129 -17.13 30.83 -5.10
CA PRO A 129 -17.60 31.12 -3.74
C PRO A 129 -18.42 29.98 -3.12
N PHE A 130 -18.15 28.74 -3.45
CA PHE A 130 -18.84 27.52 -2.98
C PHE A 130 -18.00 26.30 -3.27
N GLY A 131 -18.23 25.21 -2.52
CA GLY A 131 -17.66 23.87 -2.77
C GLY A 131 -18.50 23.04 -3.73
N ILE A 132 -18.03 21.86 -4.10
CA ILE A 132 -18.72 20.86 -4.90
C ILE A 132 -19.26 19.78 -3.96
N SER A 133 -20.51 19.35 -4.15
CA SER A 133 -21.11 18.35 -3.27
C SER A 133 -20.54 16.94 -3.51
N SER A 134 -19.95 16.33 -2.47
CA SER A 134 -19.50 14.94 -2.51
C SER A 134 -20.65 13.92 -2.63
N LEU A 135 -21.89 14.32 -2.34
CA LEU A 135 -23.06 13.48 -2.55
C LEU A 135 -23.52 13.48 -4.01
N GLY A 136 -22.88 14.29 -4.84
CA GLY A 136 -23.18 14.46 -6.26
C GLY A 136 -24.11 15.65 -6.53
N GLU A 137 -23.88 16.28 -7.68
CA GLU A 137 -24.70 17.36 -8.20
C GLU A 137 -24.58 17.50 -9.72
N GLU A 138 -25.43 18.35 -10.32
CA GLU A 138 -25.31 18.72 -11.72
C GLU A 138 -24.42 19.96 -11.85
N ILE A 139 -23.36 19.85 -12.67
CA ILE A 139 -22.47 20.93 -13.05
C ILE A 139 -22.73 21.27 -14.52
N GLU A 140 -23.09 22.52 -14.80
CA GLU A 140 -23.39 23.02 -16.14
C GLU A 140 -22.38 24.09 -16.55
N LEU A 141 -21.74 23.90 -17.70
CA LEU A 141 -20.84 24.87 -18.31
C LEU A 141 -21.57 25.63 -19.41
N GLN A 142 -21.50 26.96 -19.33
CA GLN A 142 -22.07 27.87 -20.33
C GLN A 142 -21.00 28.77 -20.95
N VAL A 143 -21.12 29.02 -22.24
CA VAL A 143 -20.35 30.04 -22.96
C VAL A 143 -21.34 30.96 -23.67
N ASN A 144 -21.23 32.27 -23.49
CA ASN A 144 -22.16 33.28 -24.02
C ASN A 144 -23.64 32.99 -23.65
N ASN A 145 -23.91 32.50 -22.45
CA ASN A 145 -25.21 32.07 -21.92
C ASN A 145 -25.84 30.85 -22.64
N GLU A 146 -25.07 30.12 -23.43
CA GLU A 146 -25.48 28.86 -24.03
C GLU A 146 -24.80 27.70 -23.32
N THR A 147 -25.55 26.67 -22.93
CA THR A 147 -24.97 25.47 -22.31
C THR A 147 -24.17 24.70 -23.35
N VAL A 148 -22.87 24.56 -23.10
CA VAL A 148 -21.91 23.87 -23.99
C VAL A 148 -21.51 22.49 -23.46
N ASP A 149 -21.55 22.29 -22.13
CA ASP A 149 -21.26 20.98 -21.52
C ASP A 149 -22.01 20.83 -20.20
N ARG A 150 -22.18 19.60 -19.76
CA ARG A 150 -22.87 19.25 -18.51
C ARG A 150 -22.40 17.89 -18.00
N ILE A 151 -22.17 17.79 -16.70
CA ILE A 151 -21.92 16.55 -16.00
C ILE A 151 -22.88 16.43 -14.81
N SER A 152 -23.42 15.23 -14.58
CA SER A 152 -24.07 14.90 -13.33
C SER A 152 -23.16 13.94 -12.58
N THR A 153 -22.53 14.43 -11.52
CA THR A 153 -21.70 13.60 -10.65
C THR A 153 -22.62 12.78 -9.74
N GLY A 154 -22.35 11.50 -9.60
CA GLY A 154 -22.89 10.69 -8.51
C GLY A 154 -22.10 10.97 -7.21
N PRO A 155 -22.31 10.17 -6.15
CA PRO A 155 -21.45 10.23 -4.98
C PRO A 155 -19.98 10.09 -5.38
N MET A 156 -19.15 11.00 -4.87
CA MET A 156 -17.72 11.03 -5.11
C MET A 156 -16.98 10.52 -3.87
N TYR A 157 -15.88 9.84 -4.10
CA TYR A 157 -15.05 9.26 -3.06
C TYR A 157 -13.78 10.06 -2.88
N ASP A 158 -13.18 9.98 -1.71
CA ASP A 158 -11.96 10.69 -1.37
C ASP A 158 -10.86 10.40 -2.39
N ASP A 159 -10.25 11.45 -2.88
CA ASP A 159 -9.17 11.43 -3.89
C ASP A 159 -9.52 10.75 -5.22
N VAL A 160 -10.79 10.48 -5.51
CA VAL A 160 -11.24 10.00 -6.83
C VAL A 160 -11.72 11.18 -7.66
N VAL A 161 -11.03 11.46 -8.76
CA VAL A 161 -11.40 12.47 -9.74
C VAL A 161 -12.23 11.85 -10.87
N TRP A 162 -13.29 12.52 -11.29
CA TRP A 162 -13.91 12.24 -12.57
C TRP A 162 -13.18 13.03 -13.66
N ALA A 163 -12.65 12.32 -14.66
CA ALA A 163 -11.82 12.90 -15.70
C ALA A 163 -12.22 12.38 -17.08
N ARG A 164 -11.95 13.15 -18.13
CA ARG A 164 -12.18 12.74 -19.51
C ARG A 164 -10.93 12.12 -20.12
N PHE A 165 -11.06 10.92 -20.66
CA PHE A 165 -9.99 10.20 -21.34
C PHE A 165 -10.32 9.91 -22.80
N PRO A 166 -9.47 10.40 -23.76
CA PRO A 166 -8.51 11.52 -23.58
C PRO A 166 -9.24 12.83 -23.27
N ASP A 167 -8.52 13.93 -23.11
CA ASP A 167 -9.10 15.26 -22.88
C ASP A 167 -10.30 15.54 -23.78
N GLY A 168 -11.40 16.03 -23.20
CA GLY A 168 -12.69 16.18 -23.90
C GLY A 168 -13.35 14.87 -24.34
N GLY A 169 -12.80 13.72 -23.95
CA GLY A 169 -13.28 12.38 -24.29
C GLY A 169 -14.43 11.86 -23.39
N ALA A 170 -14.41 10.55 -23.11
CA ALA A 170 -15.39 9.92 -22.23
C ALA A 170 -15.03 10.16 -20.76
N TRP A 171 -16.05 10.30 -19.90
CA TRP A 171 -15.87 10.38 -18.46
C TRP A 171 -15.54 9.02 -17.86
N LEU A 172 -14.45 8.95 -17.12
CA LEU A 172 -14.05 7.79 -16.33
C LEU A 172 -13.52 8.26 -14.96
N PRO A 173 -13.70 7.48 -13.90
CA PRO A 173 -13.05 7.77 -12.63
C PRO A 173 -11.55 7.54 -12.72
N SER A 174 -10.78 8.29 -11.95
CA SER A 174 -9.32 8.17 -11.87
C SER A 174 -8.85 8.50 -10.46
N ILE A 175 -7.83 7.84 -10.01
CA ILE A 175 -7.10 8.18 -8.78
C ILE A 175 -5.90 9.09 -9.06
N ARG A 176 -5.75 9.56 -10.28
CA ARG A 176 -4.73 10.51 -10.70
C ARG A 176 -5.41 11.73 -11.32
N SER A 177 -5.25 12.87 -10.66
CA SER A 177 -5.58 14.16 -11.23
C SER A 177 -4.43 14.71 -12.08
N THR A 178 -4.77 15.56 -13.05
CA THR A 178 -3.78 16.16 -13.96
C THR A 178 -4.02 17.66 -14.16
N PRO A 179 -4.21 18.47 -13.11
CA PRO A 179 -4.56 19.89 -13.24
C PRO A 179 -3.56 20.66 -14.09
N GLY A 180 -4.03 21.23 -15.18
CA GLY A 180 -3.22 21.97 -16.16
C GLY A 180 -2.48 21.10 -17.18
N TRP A 181 -2.68 19.79 -17.20
CA TRP A 181 -2.02 18.84 -18.08
C TRP A 181 -3.03 17.87 -18.71
N THR A 182 -2.59 17.16 -19.74
CA THR A 182 -3.43 16.14 -20.39
C THR A 182 -3.69 14.94 -19.49
N ASN A 183 -4.93 14.46 -19.49
CA ASN A 183 -5.35 13.25 -18.78
C ASN A 183 -4.76 11.96 -19.38
N GLY A 184 -4.15 12.06 -20.58
CA GLY A 184 -3.66 10.89 -21.31
C GLY A 184 -4.78 10.11 -22.01
N SER A 185 -4.50 8.85 -22.38
CA SER A 185 -5.41 8.03 -23.18
C SER A 185 -6.39 7.19 -22.37
N SER A 186 -6.05 6.86 -21.12
CA SER A 186 -6.84 5.99 -20.23
C SER A 186 -6.54 6.30 -18.75
N PRO A 187 -7.50 6.06 -17.84
CA PRO A 187 -7.25 6.13 -16.40
C PRO A 187 -6.32 5.00 -15.93
N PRO A 188 -5.77 5.09 -14.71
CA PRO A 188 -5.17 3.96 -14.01
C PRO A 188 -6.15 2.79 -13.85
N GLU A 189 -5.64 1.57 -13.74
CA GLU A 189 -6.48 0.37 -13.59
C GLU A 189 -7.17 0.29 -12.22
N SER A 190 -6.46 0.68 -11.15
CA SER A 190 -7.01 0.74 -9.79
C SER A 190 -7.76 2.05 -9.54
N LEU A 191 -8.73 1.99 -8.63
CA LEU A 191 -9.45 3.16 -8.11
C LEU A 191 -9.15 3.40 -6.62
N ASP A 192 -8.18 2.71 -6.03
CA ASP A 192 -7.70 3.00 -4.68
C ASP A 192 -6.52 3.98 -4.76
N PRO A 193 -6.64 5.21 -4.23
CA PRO A 193 -5.57 6.22 -4.28
C PRO A 193 -4.26 5.72 -3.67
N ARG A 194 -4.34 4.83 -2.67
CA ARG A 194 -3.18 4.23 -1.99
C ARG A 194 -2.29 3.43 -2.94
N ASP A 195 -2.86 2.82 -3.99
CA ASP A 195 -2.10 2.06 -4.98
C ASP A 195 -1.12 2.93 -5.76
N THR A 196 -1.39 4.24 -5.90
CA THR A 196 -0.46 5.16 -6.55
C THR A 196 0.83 5.39 -5.76
N VAL A 197 0.81 5.09 -4.46
CA VAL A 197 1.96 5.26 -3.55
C VAL A 197 2.95 4.11 -3.69
N PHE A 198 2.49 2.94 -4.14
CA PHE A 198 3.25 1.69 -4.20
C PHE A 198 3.44 1.16 -5.63
N GLN A 199 3.41 2.05 -6.63
CA GLN A 199 3.63 1.66 -8.03
C GLN A 199 5.08 1.28 -8.28
N LEU A 200 5.29 0.22 -9.08
CA LEU A 200 6.60 -0.34 -9.39
C LEU A 200 7.60 0.68 -9.94
N GLU A 201 7.18 1.48 -10.92
CA GLU A 201 8.05 2.43 -11.64
C GLU A 201 7.99 3.86 -11.07
N ARG A 202 7.69 3.99 -9.78
CA ARG A 202 7.58 5.28 -9.12
C ARG A 202 8.49 5.37 -7.90
N VAL A 203 9.31 6.42 -7.84
CA VAL A 203 10.01 6.84 -6.62
C VAL A 203 9.34 8.10 -6.09
N LEU A 204 8.78 8.02 -4.89
CA LEU A 204 8.27 9.19 -4.19
C LEU A 204 9.44 10.10 -3.82
N ARG A 205 9.23 11.41 -3.91
CA ARG A 205 10.15 12.37 -3.29
C ARG A 205 9.64 12.73 -1.90
N VAL A 206 10.46 12.52 -0.87
CA VAL A 206 10.14 12.85 0.53
C VAL A 206 11.16 13.83 1.07
N ASP A 207 10.73 15.04 1.41
CA ASP A 207 11.57 16.07 2.03
C ASP A 207 11.13 16.26 3.50
N LEU A 208 12.04 16.08 4.44
CA LEU A 208 11.83 16.26 5.88
C LEU A 208 12.48 17.54 6.37
N GLY A 209 11.67 18.50 6.85
CA GLY A 209 12.09 19.73 7.51
C GLY A 209 12.18 19.54 9.02
N LEU A 210 13.36 19.29 9.55
CA LEU A 210 13.57 19.00 10.97
C LEU A 210 14.42 20.10 11.65
N THR A 211 13.96 20.58 12.82
CA THR A 211 14.80 21.46 13.64
C THR A 211 15.98 20.71 14.24
N ALA A 212 17.04 21.43 14.64
CA ALA A 212 18.18 20.82 15.33
C ALA A 212 17.75 20.12 16.65
N GLY A 213 16.73 20.65 17.32
CA GLY A 213 16.15 20.02 18.51
C GLY A 213 15.44 18.70 18.20
N ALA A 214 14.69 18.65 17.08
CA ALA A 214 14.04 17.43 16.60
C ALA A 214 15.07 16.34 16.27
N ILE A 215 16.13 16.67 15.51
CA ILE A 215 17.23 15.74 15.19
C ILE A 215 17.90 15.23 16.47
N SER A 216 18.18 16.12 17.44
CA SER A 216 18.73 15.72 18.73
C SER A 216 17.78 14.81 19.52
N GLY A 217 16.47 15.05 19.44
CA GLY A 217 15.43 14.20 20.04
C GLY A 217 15.43 12.80 19.45
N LEU A 218 15.45 12.68 18.12
CA LEU A 218 15.55 11.41 17.41
C LEU A 218 16.81 10.61 17.82
N ASN A 219 17.97 11.26 17.83
CA ASN A 219 19.23 10.62 18.20
C ASN A 219 19.31 10.21 19.68
N SER A 220 18.57 10.90 20.57
CA SER A 220 18.58 10.59 22.01
C SER A 220 17.71 9.39 22.38
N GLY A 221 16.79 8.98 21.52
CA GLY A 221 15.88 7.87 21.76
C GLY A 221 16.59 6.52 21.85
N GLY A 222 17.59 6.30 21.01
CA GLY A 222 18.32 5.05 20.92
C GLY A 222 17.49 3.86 20.42
N LEU A 223 18.05 2.68 20.54
CA LEU A 223 17.44 1.41 20.15
C LEU A 223 16.09 1.21 20.88
N PHE A 224 15.08 0.74 20.17
CA PHE A 224 13.71 0.55 20.67
C PHE A 224 12.95 1.83 21.07
N SER A 225 13.47 3.01 20.72
CA SER A 225 12.77 4.26 21.02
C SER A 225 11.55 4.44 20.11
N GLU A 226 10.43 4.73 20.71
CA GLU A 226 9.24 5.21 20.00
C GLU A 226 9.08 6.75 20.13
N THR A 227 10.21 7.46 20.22
CA THR A 227 10.20 8.92 20.38
C THR A 227 9.78 9.60 19.10
N TRP A 228 8.61 10.23 19.12
CA TRP A 228 8.14 11.09 18.05
C TRP A 228 8.66 12.51 18.21
N VAL A 229 9.06 13.11 17.13
CA VAL A 229 9.35 14.55 17.04
C VAL A 229 8.43 15.18 15.98
N THR A 230 8.26 16.49 16.04
CA THR A 230 7.48 17.21 15.05
C THR A 230 8.40 17.80 13.99
N GLY A 231 8.01 17.67 12.73
CA GLY A 231 8.69 18.24 11.57
C GLY A 231 7.69 18.63 10.47
N ASP A 232 8.18 19.26 9.42
CA ASP A 232 7.42 19.52 8.22
C ASP A 232 7.78 18.45 7.18
N ILE A 233 6.78 17.80 6.62
CA ILE A 233 6.96 16.76 5.62
C ILE A 233 6.44 17.28 4.28
N VAL A 234 7.19 17.06 3.21
CA VAL A 234 6.72 17.31 1.83
C VAL A 234 6.85 15.98 1.07
N ILE A 235 5.74 15.51 0.48
CA ILE A 235 5.72 14.29 -0.31
C ILE A 235 5.21 14.63 -1.71
N ASP A 236 6.05 14.44 -2.72
CA ASP A 236 5.72 14.78 -4.12
C ASP A 236 5.19 16.23 -4.29
N GLY A 237 5.69 17.16 -3.48
CA GLY A 237 5.30 18.56 -3.50
C GLY A 237 4.11 18.92 -2.59
N LEU A 238 3.35 17.96 -2.08
CA LEU A 238 2.29 18.18 -1.09
C LEU A 238 2.91 18.40 0.29
N GLN A 239 2.45 19.43 1.00
CA GLN A 239 3.05 19.87 2.26
C GLN A 239 2.19 19.45 3.46
N TYR A 240 2.84 18.86 4.47
CA TYR A 240 2.23 18.41 5.72
C TYR A 240 2.99 19.03 6.91
N PRO A 241 2.68 20.29 7.27
CA PRO A 241 3.35 20.97 8.36
C PRO A 241 2.97 20.37 9.72
N GLY A 242 3.94 20.31 10.63
CA GLY A 242 3.70 19.81 11.98
C GLY A 242 3.47 18.31 12.09
N SER A 243 3.90 17.56 11.10
CA SER A 243 3.81 16.10 11.04
C SER A 243 4.72 15.39 12.03
N GLY A 244 4.38 14.14 12.34
CA GLY A 244 5.19 13.29 13.20
C GLY A 244 6.32 12.60 12.43
N VAL A 245 7.49 12.55 13.03
CA VAL A 245 8.64 11.80 12.52
C VAL A 245 9.25 11.00 13.66
N ARG A 246 9.49 9.71 13.47
CA ARG A 246 10.28 8.89 14.39
C ARG A 246 11.22 7.97 13.66
N LEU A 247 12.30 7.56 14.34
CA LEU A 247 13.13 6.45 13.91
C LEU A 247 12.47 5.12 14.25
N LYS A 248 12.79 4.08 13.50
CA LYS A 248 12.31 2.72 13.74
C LYS A 248 13.45 1.71 13.53
N GLY A 249 13.17 0.47 13.87
CA GLY A 249 14.09 -0.64 13.75
C GLY A 249 14.63 -1.09 15.10
N SER A 250 14.99 -2.36 15.16
CA SER A 250 15.66 -3.02 16.25
C SER A 250 17.08 -3.39 15.79
N GLY A 251 17.26 -4.57 15.18
CA GLY A 251 18.54 -4.95 14.59
C GLY A 251 19.03 -4.05 13.46
N SER A 252 18.09 -3.39 12.76
CA SER A 252 18.36 -2.43 11.68
C SER A 252 18.32 -0.96 12.12
N TYR A 253 18.46 -0.69 13.44
CA TYR A 253 18.43 0.69 13.94
C TYR A 253 19.73 1.44 13.60
N GLU A 254 19.57 2.60 13.00
CA GLU A 254 20.62 3.63 12.88
C GLU A 254 20.08 4.98 13.36
N ASP A 255 20.97 5.87 13.79
CA ASP A 255 20.62 7.22 14.16
C ASP A 255 20.69 8.17 12.93
N MET A 256 20.37 9.46 13.12
CA MET A 256 20.40 10.47 12.06
C MET A 256 21.78 10.74 11.46
N ASN A 257 22.86 10.20 12.02
CA ASN A 257 24.21 10.31 11.44
C ASN A 257 24.47 9.23 10.37
N GLY A 258 23.78 8.08 10.47
CA GLY A 258 23.78 7.00 9.49
C GLY A 258 22.63 7.14 8.49
N LYS A 259 22.04 6.00 8.12
CA LYS A 259 20.87 5.91 7.26
C LYS A 259 19.68 5.27 8.01
N PRO A 260 19.00 6.01 8.89
CA PRO A 260 17.96 5.48 9.74
C PRO A 260 16.71 5.06 8.95
N ASN A 261 15.98 4.08 9.49
CA ASN A 261 14.61 3.83 9.07
C ASN A 261 13.66 4.87 9.69
N PHE A 262 12.64 5.31 8.95
CA PHE A 262 11.67 6.29 9.42
C PHE A 262 10.25 5.72 9.49
N LYS A 263 9.45 6.20 10.43
CA LYS A 263 8.00 6.22 10.38
C LYS A 263 7.55 7.68 10.37
N LEU A 264 6.77 8.04 9.37
CA LEU A 264 6.23 9.37 9.14
C LEU A 264 4.73 9.32 9.39
N ASP A 265 4.18 10.35 10.04
CA ASP A 265 2.76 10.49 10.33
C ASP A 265 2.29 11.88 9.90
N VAL A 266 1.55 11.97 8.80
CA VAL A 266 1.12 13.25 8.21
C VAL A 266 -0.07 13.86 8.95
N ASN A 267 -0.76 13.10 9.80
CA ASN A 267 -1.97 13.54 10.47
C ASN A 267 -1.76 13.97 11.94
N THR A 268 -0.52 14.08 12.39
CA THR A 268 -0.20 14.45 13.79
C THR A 268 -0.76 15.82 14.19
N ALA A 269 -0.63 16.82 13.33
CA ALA A 269 -1.14 18.18 13.60
C ALA A 269 -2.63 18.32 13.27
N ASP A 270 -3.12 17.62 12.27
CA ASP A 270 -4.51 17.58 11.83
C ASP A 270 -4.89 16.13 11.52
N THR A 271 -5.78 15.56 12.31
CA THR A 271 -6.18 14.14 12.22
C THR A 271 -6.93 13.79 10.93
N GLY A 272 -7.42 14.78 10.19
CA GLY A 272 -8.06 14.61 8.89
C GLY A 272 -7.08 14.48 7.72
N LEU A 273 -5.83 14.90 7.89
CA LEU A 273 -4.86 14.89 6.79
C LEU A 273 -4.48 13.45 6.37
N ARG A 274 -4.41 13.25 5.06
CA ARG A 274 -3.96 12.01 4.42
C ARG A 274 -3.07 12.32 3.23
N PHE A 275 -2.09 11.46 2.97
CA PHE A 275 -1.37 11.42 1.70
C PHE A 275 -1.94 10.27 0.86
N ARG A 276 -2.76 10.58 -0.13
CA ARG A 276 -3.40 9.59 -0.99
C ARG A 276 -4.11 8.48 -0.20
N GLY A 277 -4.87 8.87 0.81
CA GLY A 277 -5.60 7.96 1.71
C GLY A 277 -4.75 7.27 2.78
N LEU A 278 -3.46 7.62 2.94
CA LEU A 278 -2.57 7.10 3.98
C LEU A 278 -2.28 8.17 5.02
N ARG A 279 -2.39 7.84 6.31
CA ARG A 279 -1.95 8.72 7.41
C ARG A 279 -0.45 8.59 7.68
N ALA A 280 0.13 7.42 7.41
CA ALA A 280 1.51 7.14 7.75
C ALA A 280 2.27 6.47 6.60
N ILE A 281 3.58 6.70 6.56
CA ILE A 281 4.51 6.12 5.61
C ILE A 281 5.67 5.50 6.39
N THR A 282 6.00 4.26 6.09
CA THR A 282 7.15 3.56 6.66
C THR A 282 8.26 3.47 5.62
N LEU A 283 9.44 4.00 5.96
CA LEU A 283 10.62 4.04 5.10
C LEU A 283 11.71 3.15 5.67
N ASN A 284 11.98 2.04 4.99
CA ASN A 284 13.05 1.10 5.33
C ASN A 284 14.28 1.38 4.48
N SER A 285 15.43 1.58 5.14
CA SER A 285 16.67 1.97 4.47
C SER A 285 17.31 0.84 3.65
N GLY A 286 17.04 -0.42 4.02
CA GLY A 286 17.72 -1.59 3.48
C GLY A 286 19.22 -1.66 3.80
N ASN A 287 19.73 -0.71 4.60
CA ASN A 287 21.16 -0.50 4.76
C ASN A 287 21.89 -1.62 5.53
N ILE A 288 21.17 -2.47 6.26
CA ILE A 288 21.80 -3.54 7.05
C ILE A 288 21.58 -4.91 6.41
N TYR A 289 20.38 -5.21 5.96
CA TYR A 289 19.99 -6.59 5.56
C TYR A 289 19.69 -6.77 4.08
N ASP A 290 19.28 -5.71 3.36
CA ASP A 290 18.91 -5.80 1.94
C ASP A 290 19.61 -4.72 1.12
N PRO A 291 20.85 -4.95 0.66
CA PRO A 291 21.57 -4.04 -0.22
C PRO A 291 20.82 -3.72 -1.52
N SER A 292 19.98 -4.64 -2.01
CA SER A 292 19.19 -4.46 -3.25
C SER A 292 17.92 -3.64 -3.06
N ARG A 293 17.42 -3.52 -1.84
CA ARG A 293 16.13 -2.89 -1.48
C ARG A 293 14.94 -3.47 -2.24
N THR A 294 14.95 -4.79 -2.46
CA THR A 294 13.90 -5.48 -3.23
C THR A 294 13.26 -6.66 -2.49
N HIS A 295 13.89 -7.14 -1.42
CA HIS A 295 13.44 -8.35 -0.70
C HIS A 295 12.02 -8.19 -0.16
N GLU A 296 11.70 -7.08 0.52
CA GLU A 296 10.36 -6.84 1.04
C GLU A 296 9.30 -6.75 -0.07
N TYR A 297 9.64 -6.11 -1.21
CA TYR A 297 8.72 -6.05 -2.34
C TYR A 297 8.36 -7.46 -2.85
N LEU A 298 9.38 -8.28 -3.12
CA LEU A 298 9.20 -9.62 -3.67
C LEU A 298 8.46 -10.55 -2.71
N ALA A 299 8.84 -10.52 -1.42
CA ALA A 299 8.24 -11.37 -0.39
C ALA A 299 6.76 -11.01 -0.15
N TYR A 300 6.44 -9.73 -0.03
CA TYR A 300 5.06 -9.30 0.14
C TYR A 300 4.23 -9.44 -1.15
N ALA A 301 4.83 -9.32 -2.33
CA ALA A 301 4.14 -9.60 -3.59
C ALA A 301 3.68 -11.06 -3.65
N LEU A 302 4.58 -12.02 -3.33
CA LEU A 302 4.21 -13.44 -3.26
C LEU A 302 3.17 -13.69 -2.17
N ALA A 303 3.33 -13.08 -0.98
CA ALA A 303 2.35 -13.23 0.10
C ALA A 303 0.93 -12.84 -0.33
N ARG A 304 0.80 -11.70 -1.02
CA ARG A 304 -0.51 -11.25 -1.56
C ARG A 304 -1.02 -12.19 -2.64
N GLU A 305 -0.16 -12.67 -3.53
CA GLU A 305 -0.54 -13.62 -4.60
C GLU A 305 -1.13 -14.90 -4.02
N VAL A 306 -0.52 -15.43 -2.95
CA VAL A 306 -1.03 -16.63 -2.28
C VAL A 306 -2.14 -16.36 -1.26
N GLY A 307 -2.70 -15.15 -1.25
CA GLY A 307 -3.89 -14.80 -0.47
C GLY A 307 -3.64 -14.40 0.97
N LEU A 308 -2.41 -14.06 1.37
CA LEU A 308 -2.11 -13.51 2.69
C LEU A 308 -2.25 -11.97 2.68
N ALA A 309 -2.80 -11.39 3.73
CA ALA A 309 -2.75 -9.94 3.92
C ALA A 309 -1.29 -9.52 4.16
N ALA A 310 -0.78 -8.63 3.32
CA ALA A 310 0.61 -8.20 3.38
C ALA A 310 0.78 -6.77 2.83
N PRO A 311 1.72 -5.99 3.38
CA PRO A 311 2.00 -4.63 2.94
C PRO A 311 2.29 -4.50 1.45
N ARG A 312 1.86 -3.40 0.86
CA ARG A 312 2.33 -2.95 -0.45
C ARG A 312 3.68 -2.28 -0.28
N VAL A 313 4.55 -2.36 -1.27
CA VAL A 313 5.88 -1.76 -1.24
C VAL A 313 6.12 -0.95 -2.51
N GLY A 314 6.71 0.21 -2.34
CA GLY A 314 7.24 1.08 -3.37
C GLY A 314 8.59 1.64 -2.95
N TRP A 315 9.01 2.75 -3.56
CA TRP A 315 10.30 3.38 -3.23
C TRP A 315 10.14 4.88 -3.01
N ALA A 316 11.03 5.43 -2.19
CA ALA A 316 11.09 6.85 -1.91
C ALA A 316 12.54 7.34 -1.86
N HIS A 317 12.81 8.50 -2.45
CA HIS A 317 14.06 9.22 -2.28
C HIS A 317 13.88 10.28 -1.20
N VAL A 318 14.66 10.19 -0.14
CA VAL A 318 14.49 10.98 1.08
C VAL A 318 15.53 12.08 1.18
N TYR A 319 15.08 13.27 1.54
CA TYR A 319 15.92 14.42 1.86
C TYR A 319 15.61 14.91 3.27
N VAL A 320 16.63 15.22 4.07
CA VAL A 320 16.46 15.84 5.40
C VAL A 320 17.13 17.21 5.40
N ASN A 321 16.36 18.27 5.57
CA ASN A 321 16.86 19.67 5.50
C ASN A 321 17.64 19.96 4.21
N GLY A 322 17.27 19.31 3.11
CA GLY A 322 17.92 19.42 1.80
C GLY A 322 19.18 18.55 1.63
N GLU A 323 19.61 17.82 2.66
CA GLU A 323 20.67 16.82 2.58
C GLU A 323 20.10 15.50 2.03
N ASP A 324 20.77 14.90 1.07
CA ASP A 324 20.36 13.66 0.43
C ASP A 324 20.59 12.44 1.36
N TYR A 325 19.51 11.72 1.67
CA TYR A 325 19.52 10.50 2.47
C TYR A 325 19.36 9.23 1.60
N GLY A 326 19.26 9.41 0.28
CA GLY A 326 19.21 8.33 -0.71
C GLY A 326 17.86 7.64 -0.82
N ILE A 327 17.88 6.42 -1.38
CA ILE A 327 16.71 5.61 -1.72
C ILE A 327 16.29 4.69 -0.57
N TYR A 328 14.98 4.59 -0.33
CA TYR A 328 14.33 3.78 0.70
C TYR A 328 13.25 2.90 0.08
N GLN A 329 13.00 1.74 0.67
CA GLN A 329 11.74 1.04 0.47
C GLN A 329 10.65 1.79 1.24
N ASN A 330 9.56 2.13 0.54
CA ASN A 330 8.35 2.66 1.12
C ASN A 330 7.39 1.49 1.34
N VAL A 331 7.30 1.04 2.58
CA VAL A 331 6.48 -0.11 2.98
C VAL A 331 5.17 0.38 3.57
N GLU A 332 4.05 -0.16 3.15
CA GLU A 332 2.74 0.16 3.70
C GLU A 332 2.74 -0.04 5.22
N THR A 333 2.30 0.98 5.93
CA THR A 333 2.31 0.95 7.40
C THR A 333 1.21 0.05 7.91
N TRP A 334 1.52 -0.77 8.92
CA TRP A 334 0.54 -1.51 9.70
C TRP A 334 -0.21 -0.52 10.58
N ASP A 335 -1.39 -0.07 10.13
CA ASP A 335 -2.22 0.93 10.80
C ASP A 335 -3.69 0.76 10.40
N GLU A 336 -4.54 1.70 10.82
CA GLU A 336 -5.98 1.68 10.53
C GLU A 336 -6.27 1.62 9.03
N GLU A 337 -5.48 2.29 8.19
CA GLU A 337 -5.65 2.27 6.74
C GLU A 337 -5.33 0.90 6.15
N PHE A 338 -4.27 0.23 6.61
CA PHE A 338 -3.97 -1.16 6.27
C PHE A 338 -5.08 -2.09 6.75
N TYR A 339 -5.48 -1.96 8.01
CA TYR A 339 -6.53 -2.76 8.59
C TYR A 339 -7.84 -2.64 7.80
N SER A 340 -8.28 -1.42 7.51
CA SER A 340 -9.52 -1.16 6.75
C SER A 340 -9.45 -1.62 5.29
N TYR A 341 -8.26 -1.66 4.69
CA TYR A 341 -8.04 -2.19 3.35
C TYR A 341 -8.28 -3.71 3.30
N TRP A 342 -7.65 -4.45 4.21
CA TRP A 342 -7.70 -5.90 4.19
C TRP A 342 -8.97 -6.48 4.83
N TRP A 343 -9.53 -5.81 5.83
CA TRP A 343 -10.71 -6.27 6.56
C TRP A 343 -11.80 -5.20 6.66
N PRO A 344 -12.34 -4.70 5.53
CA PRO A 344 -13.25 -3.55 5.49
C PRO A 344 -14.60 -3.77 6.18
N THR A 345 -14.91 -4.99 6.62
CA THR A 345 -16.17 -5.35 7.31
C THR A 345 -15.95 -5.89 8.72
N GLN A 346 -14.74 -5.79 9.25
CA GLN A 346 -14.34 -6.36 10.54
C GLN A 346 -14.22 -5.26 11.60
N ASP A 347 -15.35 -4.90 12.24
CA ASP A 347 -15.35 -3.89 13.31
C ASP A 347 -14.79 -4.44 14.64
N THR A 348 -14.63 -5.76 14.78
CA THR A 348 -14.24 -6.44 16.04
C THR A 348 -13.01 -7.33 15.90
N GLY A 349 -12.42 -7.43 14.72
CA GLY A 349 -11.17 -8.13 14.53
C GLY A 349 -10.01 -7.41 15.20
N GLN A 350 -8.94 -8.11 15.51
CA GLN A 350 -7.79 -7.58 16.24
C GLN A 350 -6.49 -7.97 15.57
N LEU A 351 -5.61 -6.98 15.37
CA LEU A 351 -4.27 -7.15 14.82
C LEU A 351 -3.22 -7.05 15.93
N PHE A 352 -2.29 -7.98 15.95
CA PHE A 352 -1.21 -8.04 16.92
C PHE A 352 0.16 -8.13 16.25
N GLU A 353 1.15 -7.49 16.86
CA GLU A 353 2.56 -7.66 16.53
C GLU A 353 3.15 -8.81 17.36
N GLY A 354 3.71 -9.80 16.68
CA GLY A 354 4.24 -11.02 17.28
C GLY A 354 5.73 -10.98 17.61
N SER A 355 6.39 -9.82 17.46
CA SER A 355 7.82 -9.70 17.73
C SER A 355 8.15 -9.96 19.21
N GLY A 356 8.93 -11.01 19.45
CA GLY A 356 9.24 -11.46 20.81
C GLY A 356 8.08 -12.12 21.56
N CYS A 357 7.05 -12.51 20.85
CA CYS A 357 5.86 -13.20 21.34
C CYS A 357 5.73 -14.56 20.66
N ASP A 358 5.29 -15.56 21.39
CA ASP A 358 4.90 -16.88 20.92
C ASP A 358 3.91 -17.48 21.95
N PHE A 359 3.59 -18.74 21.85
CA PHE A 359 2.61 -19.44 22.68
C PHE A 359 3.25 -20.61 23.44
N GLY A 360 2.62 -21.02 24.55
CA GLY A 360 3.04 -22.12 25.40
C GLY A 360 3.93 -21.72 26.59
N ASP A 361 4.31 -22.69 27.43
CA ASP A 361 4.95 -22.55 28.76
C ASP A 361 6.10 -21.53 28.87
N SER A 362 6.76 -21.16 27.77
CA SER A 362 7.94 -20.31 27.77
C SER A 362 7.64 -18.84 27.50
N TYR A 363 6.41 -18.50 27.13
CA TYR A 363 6.00 -17.17 26.71
C TYR A 363 4.82 -16.67 27.52
N ASP A 364 4.67 -15.34 27.56
CA ASP A 364 3.47 -14.68 28.07
C ASP A 364 2.69 -14.16 26.84
N PRO A 365 1.59 -14.80 26.45
CA PRO A 365 0.84 -14.41 25.24
C PRO A 365 0.25 -13.00 25.37
N THR A 366 0.09 -12.49 26.59
CA THR A 366 -0.36 -11.11 26.81
C THR A 366 0.74 -10.07 26.54
N ALA A 367 1.97 -10.52 26.30
CA ALA A 367 3.08 -9.66 25.86
C ALA A 367 3.04 -9.38 24.35
N CYS A 368 2.23 -10.11 23.57
CA CYS A 368 1.97 -9.79 22.18
C CYS A 368 1.38 -8.39 22.07
N LYS A 369 2.03 -7.54 21.31
CA LYS A 369 1.64 -6.13 21.23
C LYS A 369 0.37 -5.99 20.40
N TYR A 370 -0.71 -5.51 21.01
CA TYR A 370 -1.89 -5.08 20.28
C TYR A 370 -1.57 -3.88 19.37
N ASP A 371 -2.02 -3.91 18.12
CA ASP A 371 -1.68 -2.91 17.12
C ASP A 371 -2.93 -2.16 16.63
N GLU A 372 -3.93 -2.86 16.06
CA GLU A 372 -5.13 -2.24 15.50
C GLU A 372 -6.40 -3.05 15.78
N GLY A 373 -7.55 -2.38 15.85
CA GLY A 373 -8.88 -2.95 16.07
C GLY A 373 -9.70 -2.15 17.09
N PRO A 374 -10.55 -2.80 17.93
CA PRO A 374 -11.34 -2.13 18.97
C PRO A 374 -10.49 -1.31 19.94
N GLU A 375 -10.98 -0.18 20.44
CA GLU A 375 -10.28 0.70 21.40
C GLU A 375 -9.72 -0.04 22.62
N VAL A 376 -10.40 -1.12 23.05
CA VAL A 376 -9.96 -1.99 24.14
C VAL A 376 -9.84 -3.41 23.59
N PRO A 377 -8.61 -3.97 23.53
CA PRO A 377 -8.42 -5.32 23.01
C PRO A 377 -9.06 -6.38 23.93
N ASP A 378 -9.62 -7.42 23.32
CA ASP A 378 -10.05 -8.63 24.01
C ASP A 378 -8.99 -9.73 23.82
N LEU A 379 -8.22 -10.00 24.86
CA LEU A 379 -7.15 -10.99 24.82
C LEU A 379 -7.65 -12.43 25.09
N SER A 380 -8.94 -12.65 25.23
CA SER A 380 -9.49 -13.98 25.57
C SER A 380 -9.17 -15.03 24.51
N GLY A 381 -9.19 -14.66 23.23
CA GLY A 381 -8.81 -15.53 22.12
C GLY A 381 -7.32 -15.89 22.15
N VAL A 382 -6.46 -14.91 22.37
CA VAL A 382 -4.99 -15.10 22.49
C VAL A 382 -4.65 -16.04 23.65
N ILE A 383 -5.30 -15.86 24.81
CA ILE A 383 -5.13 -16.73 25.99
C ILE A 383 -5.62 -18.16 25.69
N ALA A 384 -6.77 -18.31 25.02
CA ALA A 384 -7.31 -19.63 24.66
C ALA A 384 -6.40 -20.37 23.66
N LEU A 385 -5.78 -19.63 22.72
CA LEU A 385 -4.80 -20.20 21.79
C LEU A 385 -3.55 -20.71 22.54
N ASP A 386 -3.05 -19.92 23.50
CA ASP A 386 -1.94 -20.29 24.36
C ASP A 386 -2.23 -21.54 25.18
N GLU A 387 -3.37 -21.60 25.86
CA GLU A 387 -3.83 -22.78 26.62
C GLU A 387 -3.93 -24.03 25.73
N MET A 388 -4.36 -23.87 24.47
CA MET A 388 -4.40 -24.98 23.51
C MET A 388 -2.99 -25.46 23.16
N VAL A 389 -2.04 -24.56 22.96
CA VAL A 389 -0.64 -24.91 22.65
C VAL A 389 0.02 -25.59 23.83
N GLU A 390 -0.18 -25.11 25.07
CA GLU A 390 0.30 -25.75 26.30
C GLU A 390 -0.28 -27.18 26.48
N ALA A 391 -1.58 -27.35 26.22
CA ALA A 391 -2.23 -28.66 26.26
C ALA A 391 -1.67 -29.62 25.21
N GLY A 392 -1.13 -29.08 24.12
CA GLY A 392 -0.56 -29.81 22.98
C GLY A 392 0.64 -30.68 23.32
N ALA A 393 1.38 -30.38 24.37
CA ALA A 393 2.43 -31.24 24.89
C ALA A 393 1.92 -32.67 25.28
N ASN A 394 0.59 -32.87 25.40
CA ASN A 394 -0.07 -34.13 25.63
C ASN A 394 -0.78 -34.72 24.38
N GLY A 395 -0.57 -34.14 23.20
CA GLY A 395 -1.04 -34.58 21.89
C GLY A 395 -2.45 -34.08 21.53
N PRO A 396 -2.62 -32.79 21.11
CA PRO A 396 -3.89 -32.35 20.52
C PRO A 396 -4.16 -33.11 19.24
N ALA A 397 -5.40 -33.32 18.93
CA ALA A 397 -5.80 -33.77 17.62
C ALA A 397 -5.68 -32.57 16.65
N LYS A 398 -5.38 -32.85 15.36
CA LYS A 398 -5.39 -31.84 14.29
C LYS A 398 -6.66 -30.97 14.28
N SER A 399 -7.81 -31.57 14.62
CA SER A 399 -9.09 -30.87 14.74
C SER A 399 -9.06 -29.71 15.73
N ASP A 400 -8.22 -29.77 16.75
CA ASP A 400 -8.16 -28.77 17.81
C ASP A 400 -7.46 -27.49 17.31
N LEU A 401 -6.42 -27.65 16.47
CA LEU A 401 -5.77 -26.51 15.78
C LEU A 401 -6.80 -25.71 14.97
N TRP A 402 -7.63 -26.39 14.19
CA TRP A 402 -8.60 -25.76 13.30
C TRP A 402 -9.83 -25.19 14.01
N THR A 403 -9.92 -25.31 15.32
CA THR A 403 -10.88 -24.55 16.13
C THR A 403 -10.40 -23.13 16.46
N MET A 404 -9.09 -22.88 16.35
CA MET A 404 -8.47 -21.62 16.69
C MET A 404 -7.80 -20.93 15.49
N LEU A 405 -7.37 -21.71 14.47
CA LEU A 405 -6.63 -21.21 13.34
C LEU A 405 -7.46 -21.28 12.07
N ASN A 406 -7.35 -20.24 11.24
CA ASN A 406 -7.80 -20.33 9.86
C ASN A 406 -6.88 -21.31 9.12
N HIS A 407 -7.38 -22.50 8.83
CA HIS A 407 -6.64 -23.61 8.25
C HIS A 407 -5.81 -23.21 7.03
N ASP A 408 -6.47 -22.65 6.02
CA ASP A 408 -5.84 -22.36 4.75
C ASP A 408 -4.82 -21.20 4.89
N LYS A 409 -5.15 -20.16 5.63
CA LYS A 409 -4.25 -19.03 5.89
C LYS A 409 -3.00 -19.44 6.65
N PHE A 410 -3.18 -20.24 7.71
CA PHE A 410 -2.07 -20.70 8.54
C PHE A 410 -1.09 -21.58 7.75
N LEU A 411 -1.58 -22.58 7.03
CA LEU A 411 -0.72 -23.44 6.21
C LEU A 411 -0.07 -22.70 5.04
N THR A 412 -0.79 -21.76 4.43
CA THR A 412 -0.22 -20.90 3.39
C THR A 412 0.90 -20.02 3.95
N TYR A 413 0.72 -19.44 5.15
CA TYR A 413 1.76 -18.63 5.78
C TYR A 413 3.02 -19.46 6.07
N LEU A 414 2.89 -20.63 6.68
CA LEU A 414 4.04 -21.50 6.94
C LEU A 414 4.77 -21.91 5.66
N ALA A 415 4.01 -22.23 4.60
CA ALA A 415 4.57 -22.59 3.30
C ALA A 415 5.26 -21.39 2.64
N TRP A 416 4.65 -20.19 2.71
CA TRP A 416 5.23 -18.96 2.22
C TRP A 416 6.56 -18.64 2.95
N GLU A 417 6.57 -18.75 4.29
CA GLU A 417 7.76 -18.52 5.10
C GLU A 417 8.89 -19.52 4.75
N ALA A 418 8.54 -20.77 4.49
CA ALA A 418 9.48 -21.80 4.06
C ALA A 418 10.04 -21.55 2.65
N VAL A 419 9.19 -21.15 1.69
CA VAL A 419 9.59 -20.91 0.29
C VAL A 419 10.41 -19.64 0.13
N THR A 420 10.13 -18.59 0.90
CA THR A 420 10.88 -17.32 0.88
C THR A 420 12.14 -17.35 1.74
N ASP A 421 12.34 -18.41 2.53
CA ASP A 421 13.33 -18.51 3.62
C ASP A 421 13.27 -17.33 4.60
N HIS A 422 12.03 -16.95 4.97
CA HIS A 422 11.82 -15.93 6.01
C HIS A 422 12.12 -16.53 7.39
N TRP A 423 13.38 -16.83 7.64
CA TRP A 423 13.81 -17.49 8.86
C TRP A 423 13.68 -16.62 10.12
N ASP A 424 13.65 -15.29 9.96
CA ASP A 424 13.48 -14.32 11.04
C ASP A 424 12.01 -13.97 11.33
N GLY A 425 11.08 -14.69 10.72
CA GLY A 425 9.64 -14.58 10.92
C GLY A 425 9.13 -15.39 12.11
N TYR A 426 7.97 -16.06 11.97
CA TYR A 426 7.41 -16.91 13.01
C TYR A 426 8.26 -18.16 13.30
N ARG A 427 9.07 -18.59 12.33
CA ARG A 427 10.07 -19.66 12.54
C ARG A 427 11.06 -19.34 13.65
N SER A 428 11.30 -18.06 13.93
CA SER A 428 12.17 -17.56 15.02
C SER A 428 11.41 -16.64 15.99
N PRO A 429 10.14 -16.80 16.23
CA PRO A 429 9.09 -15.90 16.75
C PRO A 429 9.54 -14.43 16.89
N ASN A 430 9.82 -13.76 15.74
CA ASN A 430 10.37 -12.40 15.73
C ASN A 430 9.59 -11.47 14.77
N ASN A 431 9.79 -11.54 13.48
CA ASN A 431 9.16 -10.64 12.52
C ASN A 431 7.87 -11.26 11.93
N TRP A 432 6.81 -11.27 12.68
CA TRP A 432 5.50 -11.77 12.26
C TRP A 432 4.38 -10.98 12.90
N ARG A 433 3.19 -11.12 12.35
CA ARG A 433 1.96 -10.57 12.90
C ARG A 433 0.87 -11.61 12.87
N PHE A 434 -0.20 -11.37 13.60
CA PHE A 434 -1.38 -12.22 13.54
C PHE A 434 -2.66 -11.41 13.72
N PHE A 435 -3.69 -11.88 13.08
CA PHE A 435 -5.00 -11.26 13.10
C PHE A 435 -6.01 -12.25 13.68
N GLU A 436 -6.80 -11.82 14.64
CA GLU A 436 -7.97 -12.53 15.14
C GLU A 436 -9.21 -12.02 14.42
N ASP A 437 -9.86 -12.85 13.62
CA ASP A 437 -11.09 -12.52 12.93
C ASP A 437 -12.25 -12.39 13.93
N GLY A 438 -12.80 -11.19 14.08
CA GLY A 438 -13.84 -10.88 15.05
C GLY A 438 -15.19 -11.54 14.79
N GLN A 439 -15.41 -12.15 13.61
CA GLN A 439 -16.64 -12.86 13.28
C GLN A 439 -16.52 -14.35 13.56
N THR A 440 -15.36 -14.94 13.32
CA THR A 440 -15.12 -16.37 13.46
C THR A 440 -14.33 -16.74 14.70
N GLY A 441 -13.54 -15.81 15.26
CA GLY A 441 -12.58 -16.04 16.33
C GLY A 441 -11.36 -16.86 15.89
N LEU A 442 -11.14 -17.01 14.56
CA LEU A 442 -10.01 -17.73 14.03
C LEU A 442 -8.81 -16.79 13.82
N PHE A 443 -7.62 -17.31 14.09
CA PHE A 443 -6.38 -16.60 13.91
C PHE A 443 -5.78 -16.83 12.52
N GLU A 444 -5.19 -15.78 11.95
CA GLU A 444 -4.42 -15.77 10.71
C GLU A 444 -3.01 -15.24 10.99
N TRP A 445 -1.97 -15.91 10.49
CA TRP A 445 -0.59 -15.41 10.53
C TRP A 445 -0.30 -14.54 9.34
N LEU A 446 0.48 -13.46 9.56
CA LEU A 446 0.77 -12.44 8.56
C LEU A 446 2.27 -12.16 8.46
N PRO A 447 2.82 -11.99 7.25
CA PRO A 447 4.23 -11.69 7.04
C PRO A 447 4.58 -10.27 7.49
N SER A 448 5.70 -10.11 8.21
CA SER A 448 6.21 -8.81 8.63
C SER A 448 7.73 -8.81 8.67
N GLY A 449 8.40 -7.67 8.37
CA GLY A 449 9.85 -7.53 8.44
C GLY A 449 10.60 -8.51 7.53
N THR A 450 10.31 -8.48 6.24
CA THR A 450 10.76 -9.48 5.26
C THR A 450 12.03 -9.07 4.52
N ASP A 451 12.78 -8.12 5.06
CA ASP A 451 14.07 -7.66 4.54
C ASP A 451 15.15 -8.76 4.55
N TRP A 452 14.98 -9.77 5.41
CA TRP A 452 15.86 -10.92 5.49
C TRP A 452 15.19 -12.20 4.94
N THR A 453 14.87 -12.15 3.64
CA THR A 453 14.32 -13.25 2.84
C THR A 453 15.20 -13.51 1.62
N TRP A 454 14.91 -14.54 0.85
CA TRP A 454 15.56 -14.86 -0.42
C TRP A 454 17.08 -15.11 -0.31
N ASP A 455 17.54 -15.53 0.86
CA ASP A 455 18.94 -15.80 1.14
C ASP A 455 19.08 -17.15 1.87
N GLY A 456 20.14 -17.88 1.61
CA GLY A 456 20.45 -19.14 2.30
C GLY A 456 19.99 -20.40 1.59
N SER A 457 19.57 -21.40 2.35
CA SER A 457 19.07 -22.68 1.87
C SER A 457 17.78 -23.02 2.61
N PRO A 458 16.68 -23.26 1.91
CA PRO A 458 15.41 -23.48 2.57
C PRO A 458 15.45 -24.73 3.45
N ASP A 459 15.18 -24.55 4.73
CA ASP A 459 14.84 -25.65 5.63
C ASP A 459 13.33 -25.69 5.84
N VAL A 460 12.64 -26.38 4.92
CA VAL A 460 11.17 -26.38 4.86
C VAL A 460 10.51 -26.75 6.20
N PHE A 461 11.17 -27.59 7.00
CA PHE A 461 10.63 -28.07 8.29
C PHE A 461 11.28 -27.43 9.52
N GLY A 462 12.20 -26.50 9.32
CA GLY A 462 12.92 -25.84 10.41
C GLY A 462 12.09 -24.79 11.13
N GLY A 463 12.53 -24.40 12.31
CA GLY A 463 11.95 -23.31 13.08
C GLY A 463 11.60 -23.69 14.52
N ASN A 464 11.27 -22.65 15.33
CA ASN A 464 11.01 -22.77 16.75
C ASN A 464 9.61 -22.29 17.14
N GLY A 465 8.81 -21.75 16.21
CA GLY A 465 7.45 -21.28 16.49
C GLY A 465 6.58 -22.41 17.04
N ALA A 466 5.97 -22.19 18.21
CA ALA A 466 5.30 -23.24 18.96
C ALA A 466 4.13 -23.86 18.18
N VAL A 467 3.30 -23.04 17.54
CA VAL A 467 2.13 -23.52 16.77
C VAL A 467 2.57 -24.23 15.50
N SER A 468 3.66 -23.77 14.83
CA SER A 468 4.19 -24.47 13.65
C SER A 468 4.75 -25.84 14.02
N ASN A 469 5.53 -25.93 15.10
CA ASN A 469 6.04 -27.20 15.60
C ASN A 469 4.91 -28.17 15.99
N LEU A 470 3.88 -27.66 16.63
CA LEU A 470 2.71 -28.46 16.98
C LEU A 470 2.02 -29.04 15.74
N CYS A 471 1.87 -28.26 14.65
CA CYS A 471 1.35 -28.73 13.38
C CYS A 471 2.27 -29.81 12.78
N LEU A 472 3.58 -29.56 12.71
CA LEU A 472 4.55 -30.47 12.11
C LEU A 472 4.70 -31.81 12.88
N ASP A 473 4.41 -31.82 14.19
CA ASP A 473 4.37 -33.02 15.01
C ASP A 473 3.11 -33.89 14.77
N ILE A 474 2.06 -33.31 14.18
CA ILE A 474 0.83 -34.00 13.81
C ILE A 474 0.94 -34.50 12.35
N PRO A 475 1.05 -35.84 12.08
CA PRO A 475 1.34 -36.35 10.73
C PRO A 475 0.38 -35.87 9.64
N ASP A 476 -0.90 -35.67 9.98
CA ASP A 476 -1.88 -35.17 9.02
C ASP A 476 -1.73 -33.68 8.75
N CYS A 477 -1.37 -32.87 9.75
CA CYS A 477 -1.09 -31.44 9.56
C CYS A 477 0.20 -31.24 8.74
N LYS A 478 1.25 -32.02 9.06
CA LYS A 478 2.50 -31.99 8.32
C LYS A 478 2.28 -32.31 6.84
N ARG A 479 1.49 -33.34 6.52
CA ARG A 479 1.20 -33.70 5.11
C ARG A 479 0.43 -32.59 4.38
N GLU A 480 -0.54 -31.97 5.04
CA GLU A 480 -1.23 -30.83 4.45
C GLU A 480 -0.28 -29.65 4.23
N PHE A 481 0.60 -29.35 5.18
CA PHE A 481 1.64 -28.33 5.00
C PHE A 481 2.55 -28.64 3.81
N GLU A 482 2.96 -29.91 3.61
CA GLU A 482 3.74 -30.33 2.45
C GLU A 482 3.01 -30.03 1.12
N ASP A 483 1.69 -30.25 1.07
CA ASP A 483 0.86 -29.88 -0.10
C ASP A 483 0.84 -28.36 -0.33
N TYR A 484 0.77 -27.53 0.72
CA TYR A 484 0.82 -26.07 0.60
C TYR A 484 2.18 -25.55 0.16
N VAL A 485 3.29 -26.18 0.57
CA VAL A 485 4.63 -25.84 0.07
C VAL A 485 4.69 -25.95 -1.44
N VAL A 486 4.13 -27.03 -2.02
CA VAL A 486 4.07 -27.20 -3.48
C VAL A 486 3.25 -26.09 -4.13
N VAL A 487 2.09 -25.76 -3.56
CA VAL A 487 1.20 -24.71 -4.11
C VAL A 487 1.86 -23.33 -4.08
N VAL A 488 2.56 -22.99 -3.00
CA VAL A 488 3.28 -21.70 -2.90
C VAL A 488 4.49 -21.66 -3.84
N ALA A 489 5.21 -22.76 -3.97
CA ALA A 489 6.30 -22.86 -4.95
C ALA A 489 5.80 -22.70 -6.40
N ASP A 490 4.64 -23.29 -6.74
CA ASP A 490 4.01 -23.11 -8.06
C ASP A 490 3.55 -21.66 -8.28
N ALA A 491 3.04 -21.00 -7.24
CA ALA A 491 2.68 -19.58 -7.30
C ALA A 491 3.91 -18.68 -7.50
N THR A 492 5.05 -19.01 -6.91
CA THR A 492 6.33 -18.29 -7.12
C THR A 492 6.75 -18.32 -8.58
N ASP A 493 6.70 -19.50 -9.22
CA ASP A 493 7.00 -19.64 -10.65
C ASP A 493 5.98 -18.88 -11.52
N ALA A 494 4.69 -18.96 -11.18
CA ALA A 494 3.63 -18.31 -11.94
C ALA A 494 3.70 -16.78 -11.89
N LEU A 495 4.15 -16.21 -10.78
CA LEU A 495 4.29 -14.77 -10.58
C LEU A 495 5.49 -14.18 -11.34
N GLN A 496 6.41 -15.01 -11.85
CA GLN A 496 7.60 -14.58 -12.59
C GLN A 496 8.43 -13.54 -11.81
N LEU A 497 8.72 -13.83 -10.54
CA LEU A 497 9.46 -12.90 -9.67
C LEU A 497 10.89 -12.61 -10.18
N ASP A 498 11.48 -13.51 -10.93
CA ASP A 498 12.79 -13.32 -11.57
C ASP A 498 12.73 -12.24 -12.67
N ASP A 499 11.69 -12.21 -13.51
CA ASP A 499 11.46 -11.13 -14.47
C ASP A 499 11.22 -9.80 -13.73
N THR A 500 10.43 -9.82 -12.66
CA THR A 500 10.19 -8.63 -11.81
C THR A 500 11.49 -8.12 -11.18
N LEU A 501 12.34 -9.00 -10.64
CA LEU A 501 13.63 -8.61 -10.06
C LEU A 501 14.59 -8.07 -11.12
N TYR A 502 14.55 -8.63 -12.34
CA TYR A 502 15.34 -8.11 -13.46
C TYR A 502 14.95 -6.67 -13.81
N ASP A 503 13.65 -6.40 -13.88
CA ASP A 503 13.13 -5.05 -14.16
C ASP A 503 13.45 -4.07 -13.02
N LEU A 504 13.28 -4.50 -11.77
CA LEU A 504 13.65 -3.73 -10.57
C LEU A 504 15.14 -3.37 -10.58
N ARG A 505 16.01 -4.33 -10.88
CA ARG A 505 17.44 -4.06 -11.02
C ARG A 505 17.72 -3.01 -12.09
N GLY A 506 17.09 -3.14 -13.26
CA GLY A 506 17.26 -2.19 -14.36
C GLY A 506 16.85 -0.77 -14.02
N TRP A 507 15.95 -0.64 -13.07
CA TRP A 507 15.36 0.63 -12.69
C TRP A 507 15.98 1.25 -11.42
N LEU A 508 16.30 0.43 -10.39
CA LEU A 508 16.77 0.90 -9.09
C LEU A 508 18.29 0.91 -8.93
N HIS A 509 19.03 0.11 -9.69
CA HIS A 509 20.45 -0.14 -9.46
C HIS A 509 21.27 1.15 -9.35
N ASP A 510 21.12 2.05 -10.31
CA ASP A 510 21.93 3.28 -10.34
C ASP A 510 21.58 4.22 -9.18
N GLU A 511 20.31 4.28 -8.78
CA GLU A 511 19.84 5.04 -7.61
C GLU A 511 20.41 4.47 -6.30
N ILE A 512 20.44 3.13 -6.17
CA ILE A 512 20.97 2.46 -4.98
C ILE A 512 22.50 2.64 -4.88
N VAL A 513 23.21 2.51 -6.00
CA VAL A 513 24.68 2.68 -6.04
C VAL A 513 25.08 4.14 -5.82
N ALA A 514 24.27 5.09 -6.28
CA ALA A 514 24.50 6.52 -6.08
C ALA A 514 24.10 7.02 -4.67
N ASP A 515 23.46 6.20 -3.86
CA ASP A 515 22.96 6.55 -2.53
C ASP A 515 24.11 6.99 -1.61
N PRO A 516 24.14 8.28 -1.18
CA PRO A 516 25.30 8.84 -0.47
C PRO A 516 25.45 8.33 0.97
N ARG A 517 24.41 7.64 1.49
CA ARG A 517 24.38 7.12 2.85
C ARG A 517 24.32 5.57 2.90
N SER A 518 24.49 4.91 1.77
CA SER A 518 24.60 3.46 1.74
C SER A 518 25.94 2.99 2.28
N ASP A 519 25.92 2.01 3.17
CA ASP A 519 27.12 1.31 3.66
C ASP A 519 27.61 0.23 2.69
N HIS A 520 26.87 -0.01 1.61
CA HIS A 520 27.14 -1.06 0.63
C HIS A 520 27.88 -0.54 -0.59
N SER A 521 28.85 -1.30 -1.04
CA SER A 521 29.51 -1.06 -2.33
C SER A 521 28.63 -1.51 -3.50
N GLU A 522 28.91 -1.02 -4.70
CA GLU A 522 28.29 -1.52 -5.94
C GLU A 522 28.43 -3.04 -6.06
N SER A 523 29.55 -3.62 -5.59
CA SER A 523 29.75 -5.07 -5.57
C SER A 523 28.78 -5.79 -4.65
N ASP A 524 28.47 -5.24 -3.49
CA ASP A 524 27.51 -5.82 -2.54
C ASP A 524 26.09 -5.77 -3.14
N VAL A 525 25.70 -4.63 -3.71
CA VAL A 525 24.43 -4.46 -4.40
C VAL A 525 24.26 -5.47 -5.53
N ASN A 526 25.28 -5.59 -6.40
CA ASN A 526 25.25 -6.55 -7.51
C ASN A 526 25.19 -7.99 -7.01
N SER A 527 25.97 -8.32 -5.96
CA SER A 527 25.98 -9.67 -5.37
C SER A 527 24.61 -10.05 -4.81
N THR A 528 23.92 -9.09 -4.16
CA THR A 528 22.57 -9.33 -3.61
C THR A 528 21.55 -9.56 -4.74
N PHE A 529 21.55 -8.73 -5.79
CA PHE A 529 20.69 -8.98 -6.94
C PHE A 529 20.93 -10.36 -7.58
N ASP A 530 22.21 -10.75 -7.73
CA ASP A 530 22.58 -12.02 -8.35
C ASP A 530 22.19 -13.22 -7.45
N SER A 531 22.40 -13.15 -6.14
CA SER A 531 22.01 -14.21 -5.19
C SER A 531 20.49 -14.34 -5.08
N THR A 532 19.76 -13.22 -4.98
CA THR A 532 18.30 -13.22 -4.95
C THR A 532 17.71 -13.80 -6.24
N MET A 533 18.26 -13.43 -7.41
CA MET A 533 17.87 -14.01 -8.70
C MET A 533 18.08 -15.53 -8.71
N GLN A 534 19.25 -15.97 -8.27
CA GLN A 534 19.56 -17.41 -8.21
C GLN A 534 18.63 -18.15 -7.24
N TYR A 535 18.31 -17.52 -6.10
CA TYR A 535 17.39 -18.09 -5.12
C TYR A 535 16.00 -18.27 -5.72
N ILE A 536 15.41 -17.22 -6.29
CA ILE A 536 14.07 -17.26 -6.89
C ILE A 536 13.98 -18.33 -7.98
N GLN A 537 15.01 -18.48 -8.81
CA GLN A 537 15.04 -19.45 -9.91
C GLN A 537 15.21 -20.92 -9.46
N ASN A 538 15.81 -21.18 -8.31
CA ASN A 538 16.11 -22.54 -7.87
C ASN A 538 15.21 -23.02 -6.72
N ASN A 539 14.85 -22.11 -5.81
CA ASN A 539 14.20 -22.48 -4.56
C ASN A 539 12.81 -23.12 -4.71
N PRO A 540 11.95 -22.74 -5.66
CA PRO A 540 10.68 -23.45 -5.87
C PRO A 540 10.88 -24.96 -6.12
N ASP A 541 11.88 -25.33 -6.91
CA ASP A 541 12.21 -26.75 -7.18
C ASP A 541 12.82 -27.42 -5.94
N ASP A 542 13.69 -26.75 -5.21
CA ASP A 542 14.29 -27.27 -3.97
C ASP A 542 13.22 -27.48 -2.88
N ALA A 543 12.27 -26.55 -2.73
CA ALA A 543 11.16 -26.68 -1.81
C ALA A 543 10.23 -27.86 -2.16
N ARG A 544 9.89 -28.04 -3.45
CA ARG A 544 9.13 -29.21 -3.92
C ARG A 544 9.88 -30.50 -3.66
N ALA A 545 11.20 -30.53 -3.88
CA ALA A 545 12.03 -31.72 -3.65
C ALA A 545 12.13 -32.08 -2.17
N ALA A 546 12.08 -31.10 -1.27
CA ALA A 546 12.13 -31.33 0.18
C ALA A 546 10.87 -32.01 0.75
N VAL A 547 9.71 -31.88 0.07
CA VAL A 547 8.42 -32.44 0.50
C VAL A 547 7.96 -33.67 -0.32
N ASN A 548 8.68 -34.05 -1.37
CA ASN A 548 8.45 -35.25 -2.18
C ASN A 548 9.36 -36.40 -1.72
#